data_607a9a52499d770b3b1951c5e6a52b96
#
_entry.id   607a9a52499d770b3b1951c5e6a52b96
#
_cell.length_a   1.000
_cell.length_b   1.000
_cell.length_c   1.000
_cell.angle_alpha   90.00
_cell.angle_beta   90.00
_cell.angle_gamma   90.00
#
_symmetry.space_group_name_H-M   'P 1'
#
loop_
_entity.id
_entity.type
_entity.pdbx_description
1 polymer ?
#
loop_
_entity_poly.entity_id
_entity_poly.type
_entity_poly.pdbx_seq_one_letter_code
_entity_poly.pdbx_strand_id
1 'polypeptide(L)'
;MRRVLHFLSLLAISHAMASVEYSASLEQKARSGDHQAQMDLAIAYEQGRGVPKDERKAMEWFQKARQGGYPDQELAQLNQERVALAGSRIEIAVQTYRTQNGDRLPTSLAELSSSGILTESPKDPWGREIAYIPSPDGKTYSLFSVGPDGAPRTSDDIVALQSGPSLDVETAAGSEEPPMPWWKVWLVKIWSWLTFWRR
;
A
#
# COMPACT_ATOMS: atom_id res chain seq x y z
N MET A 1 18.23 23.19 3.11
CA MET A 1 18.45 22.64 4.46
C MET A 1 17.30 21.77 5.02
N ARG A 2 16.01 21.94 4.63
CA ARG A 2 14.89 21.13 5.16
C ARG A 2 14.88 19.64 4.73
N ARG A 3 15.48 19.28 3.60
CA ARG A 3 15.50 17.88 3.09
C ARG A 3 16.50 16.96 3.79
N VAL A 4 17.52 17.49 4.45
CA VAL A 4 18.54 16.68 5.14
C VAL A 4 18.06 16.21 6.51
N LEU A 5 17.18 16.96 7.17
CA LEU A 5 16.62 16.59 8.48
C LEU A 5 15.64 15.41 8.40
N HIS A 6 14.91 15.26 7.27
CA HIS A 6 14.02 14.10 7.07
C HIS A 6 14.80 12.80 6.80
N PHE A 7 15.96 12.89 6.15
CA PHE A 7 16.81 11.72 5.91
C PHE A 7 17.46 11.19 7.21
N LEU A 8 17.81 12.09 8.15
CA LEU A 8 18.39 11.69 9.42
C LEU A 8 17.37 11.05 10.37
N SER A 9 16.09 11.46 10.33
CA SER A 9 15.03 10.83 11.12
C SER A 9 14.67 9.44 10.58
N LEU A 10 14.61 9.27 9.27
CA LEU A 10 14.40 7.97 8.61
C LEU A 10 15.55 6.98 8.92
N LEU A 11 16.80 7.49 8.96
CA LEU A 11 17.96 6.66 9.27
C LEU A 11 17.97 6.22 10.75
N ALA A 12 17.50 7.08 11.67
CA ALA A 12 17.45 6.78 13.10
C ALA A 12 16.36 5.74 13.43
N ILE A 13 15.18 5.83 12.79
CA ILE A 13 14.08 4.87 12.97
C ILE A 13 14.47 3.52 12.33
N SER A 14 15.07 3.54 11.14
CA SER A 14 15.60 2.34 10.49
C SER A 14 16.68 1.64 11.33
N HIS A 15 17.51 2.39 12.07
CA HIS A 15 18.51 1.83 12.99
C HIS A 15 17.88 1.24 14.25
N ALA A 16 16.83 1.87 14.79
CA ALA A 16 16.10 1.32 15.94
C ALA A 16 15.38 0.02 15.58
N MET A 17 14.79 -0.08 14.38
CA MET A 17 14.16 -1.31 13.89
C MET A 17 15.19 -2.39 13.50
N ALA A 18 16.43 -2.01 13.17
CA ALA A 18 17.47 -2.97 12.79
C ALA A 18 17.97 -3.86 13.95
N SER A 19 17.64 -3.52 15.20
CA SER A 19 18.19 -4.18 16.40
C SER A 19 17.19 -5.08 17.13
N VAL A 20 15.91 -5.11 16.74
CA VAL A 20 14.93 -5.94 17.44
C VAL A 20 15.05 -7.39 16.99
N GLU A 21 15.57 -8.23 17.89
CA GLU A 21 15.68 -9.66 17.71
C GLU A 21 14.84 -10.38 18.76
N TYR A 22 14.25 -11.51 18.38
CA TYR A 22 13.48 -12.32 19.32
C TYR A 22 14.37 -12.75 20.52
N SER A 23 13.79 -12.65 21.69
CA SER A 23 14.32 -13.25 22.92
C SER A 23 13.18 -13.74 23.80
N ALA A 24 13.46 -14.71 24.65
CA ALA A 24 12.49 -15.17 25.63
C ALA A 24 12.01 -14.06 26.58
N SER A 25 12.89 -13.08 26.86
CA SER A 25 12.54 -11.89 27.65
C SER A 25 11.59 -10.97 26.90
N LEU A 26 11.78 -10.76 25.59
CA LEU A 26 10.87 -9.99 24.73
C LEU A 26 9.49 -10.65 24.71
N GLU A 27 9.43 -11.97 24.49
CA GLU A 27 8.17 -12.69 24.48
C GLU A 27 7.44 -12.61 25.83
N GLN A 28 8.16 -12.72 26.95
CA GLN A 28 7.57 -12.59 28.28
C GLN A 28 6.98 -11.20 28.51
N LYS A 29 7.66 -10.12 28.12
CA LYS A 29 7.14 -8.76 28.20
C LYS A 29 5.91 -8.58 27.34
N ALA A 30 5.93 -9.06 26.09
CA ALA A 30 4.79 -8.99 25.19
C ALA A 30 3.56 -9.74 25.78
N ARG A 31 3.77 -10.92 26.37
CA ARG A 31 2.71 -11.67 27.02
C ARG A 31 2.16 -11.00 28.30
N SER A 32 2.96 -10.20 28.99
CA SER A 32 2.52 -9.41 30.15
C SER A 32 1.76 -8.13 29.80
N GLY A 33 1.57 -7.85 28.50
CA GLY A 33 0.78 -6.70 28.05
C GLY A 33 1.58 -5.45 27.70
N ASP A 34 2.92 -5.54 27.65
CA ASP A 34 3.76 -4.44 27.18
C ASP A 34 3.58 -4.27 25.66
N HIS A 35 2.95 -3.17 25.27
CA HIS A 35 2.55 -2.91 23.86
C HIS A 35 3.75 -2.68 22.94
N GLN A 36 4.83 -2.09 23.46
CA GLN A 36 6.07 -1.94 22.71
C GLN A 36 6.69 -3.33 22.46
N ALA A 37 6.77 -4.17 23.50
CA ALA A 37 7.27 -5.51 23.35
C ALA A 37 6.40 -6.38 22.42
N GLN A 38 5.07 -6.16 22.40
CA GLN A 38 4.17 -6.81 21.44
C GLN A 38 4.48 -6.39 20.00
N MET A 39 4.71 -5.09 19.76
CA MET A 39 5.13 -4.56 18.47
C MET A 39 6.47 -5.14 18.04
N ASP A 40 7.46 -5.11 18.91
CA ASP A 40 8.81 -5.63 18.67
C ASP A 40 8.78 -7.13 18.32
N LEU A 41 7.98 -7.90 19.04
CA LEU A 41 7.80 -9.32 18.81
C LEU A 41 7.11 -9.60 17.46
N ALA A 42 6.15 -8.76 17.07
CA ALA A 42 5.51 -8.83 15.76
C ALA A 42 6.54 -8.62 14.64
N ILE A 43 7.39 -7.61 14.76
CA ILE A 43 8.48 -7.33 13.80
C ILE A 43 9.47 -8.49 13.73
N ALA A 44 9.82 -9.09 14.88
CA ALA A 44 10.73 -10.23 14.92
C ALA A 44 10.18 -11.43 14.12
N TYR A 45 8.88 -11.75 14.27
CA TYR A 45 8.23 -12.81 13.50
C TYR A 45 8.10 -12.45 12.01
N GLU A 46 7.78 -11.19 11.68
CA GLU A 46 7.65 -10.75 10.29
C GLU A 46 8.97 -10.87 9.52
N GLN A 47 10.05 -10.50 10.16
CA GLN A 47 11.38 -10.46 9.53
C GLN A 47 12.19 -11.75 9.74
N GLY A 48 11.72 -12.67 10.60
CA GLY A 48 12.44 -13.89 10.93
C GLY A 48 13.71 -13.63 11.76
N ARG A 49 13.69 -12.60 12.62
CA ARG A 49 14.86 -12.23 13.45
C ARG A 49 14.88 -13.01 14.78
N GLY A 50 15.80 -13.95 14.87
CA GLY A 50 15.92 -14.83 16.05
C GLY A 50 14.82 -15.89 16.16
N VAL A 51 13.84 -15.88 15.27
CA VAL A 51 12.75 -16.87 15.11
C VAL A 51 12.50 -17.16 13.63
N PRO A 52 11.96 -18.32 13.26
CA PRO A 52 11.46 -18.53 11.90
C PRO A 52 10.40 -17.47 11.53
N LYS A 53 10.49 -16.93 10.31
CA LYS A 53 9.50 -16.00 9.79
C LYS A 53 8.11 -16.60 9.85
N ASP A 54 7.15 -15.88 10.45
CA ASP A 54 5.77 -16.32 10.60
C ASP A 54 4.84 -15.09 10.52
N GLU A 55 4.31 -14.83 9.32
CA GLU A 55 3.45 -13.68 9.06
C GLU A 55 2.15 -13.71 9.87
N ARG A 56 1.62 -14.91 10.14
CA ARG A 56 0.39 -15.05 10.93
C ARG A 56 0.63 -14.62 12.39
N LYS A 57 1.72 -15.11 13.01
CA LYS A 57 2.08 -14.69 14.35
C LYS A 57 2.43 -13.21 14.43
N ALA A 58 3.10 -12.66 13.40
CA ALA A 58 3.37 -11.24 13.33
C ALA A 58 2.05 -10.44 13.36
N MET A 59 1.07 -10.82 12.54
CA MET A 59 -0.25 -10.16 12.54
C MET A 59 -0.96 -10.25 13.87
N GLU A 60 -0.96 -11.42 14.52
CA GLU A 60 -1.58 -11.60 15.85
C GLU A 60 -0.97 -10.65 16.90
N TRP A 61 0.35 -10.47 16.89
CA TRP A 61 1.04 -9.58 17.82
C TRP A 61 0.84 -8.10 17.48
N PHE A 62 0.83 -7.70 16.20
CA PHE A 62 0.46 -6.34 15.79
C PHE A 62 -0.97 -5.99 16.26
N GLN A 63 -1.91 -6.91 16.11
CA GLN A 63 -3.29 -6.70 16.55
C GLN A 63 -3.38 -6.54 18.07
N LYS A 64 -2.63 -7.33 18.86
CA LYS A 64 -2.57 -7.18 20.31
C LYS A 64 -1.98 -5.83 20.73
N ALA A 65 -0.86 -5.41 20.13
CA ALA A 65 -0.25 -4.12 20.41
C ALA A 65 -1.25 -2.98 20.18
N ARG A 66 -1.95 -2.99 19.04
CA ARG A 66 -2.98 -2.00 18.71
C ARG A 66 -4.14 -2.01 19.70
N GLN A 67 -4.67 -3.17 20.06
CA GLN A 67 -5.75 -3.31 21.04
C GLN A 67 -5.33 -2.83 22.44
N GLY A 68 -4.07 -2.98 22.76
CA GLY A 68 -3.48 -2.55 24.01
C GLY A 68 -3.17 -1.06 24.12
N GLY A 69 -3.34 -0.29 23.04
CA GLY A 69 -3.12 1.16 23.03
C GLY A 69 -1.74 1.59 22.54
N TYR A 70 -1.08 0.78 21.68
CA TYR A 70 0.10 1.26 20.96
C TYR A 70 -0.28 2.52 20.18
N PRO A 71 0.56 3.60 20.21
CA PRO A 71 0.19 4.88 19.61
C PRO A 71 -0.16 4.75 18.12
N ASP A 72 -1.37 5.19 17.74
CA ASP A 72 -1.86 5.09 16.36
C ASP A 72 -0.94 5.79 15.35
N GLN A 73 -0.32 6.90 15.75
CA GLN A 73 0.61 7.64 14.89
C GLN A 73 1.87 6.84 14.60
N GLU A 74 2.46 6.19 15.61
CA GLU A 74 3.65 5.35 15.43
C GLU A 74 3.33 4.11 14.60
N LEU A 75 2.15 3.51 14.83
CA LEU A 75 1.66 2.40 14.03
C LEU A 75 1.44 2.79 12.56
N ALA A 76 0.89 3.98 12.31
CA ALA A 76 0.71 4.49 10.96
C ALA A 76 2.05 4.70 10.25
N GLN A 77 3.04 5.28 10.93
CA GLN A 77 4.39 5.43 10.38
C GLN A 77 5.03 4.08 10.06
N LEU A 78 4.95 3.13 10.97
CA LEU A 78 5.47 1.77 10.76
C LEU A 78 4.80 1.10 9.56
N ASN A 79 3.48 1.21 9.43
CA ASN A 79 2.76 0.64 8.29
C ASN A 79 3.18 1.30 6.99
N GLN A 80 3.39 2.62 6.98
CA GLN A 80 3.88 3.35 5.82
C GLN A 80 5.28 2.88 5.39
N GLU A 81 6.20 2.67 6.35
CA GLU A 81 7.53 2.13 6.07
C GLU A 81 7.49 0.71 5.51
N ARG A 82 6.64 -0.14 6.06
CA ARG A 82 6.45 -1.53 5.58
C ARG A 82 5.90 -1.56 4.16
N VAL A 83 4.93 -0.72 3.84
CA VAL A 83 4.38 -0.58 2.50
C VAL A 83 5.43 -0.05 1.53
N ALA A 84 6.22 0.95 1.92
CA ALA A 84 7.31 1.47 1.11
C ALA A 84 8.40 0.41 0.84
N LEU A 85 8.74 -0.42 1.83
CA LEU A 85 9.68 -1.53 1.65
C LEU A 85 9.13 -2.60 0.70
N ALA A 86 7.87 -2.95 0.82
CA ALA A 86 7.20 -3.88 -0.10
C ALA A 86 7.21 -3.32 -1.53
N GLY A 87 6.90 -2.04 -1.70
CA GLY A 87 6.95 -1.33 -2.96
C GLY A 87 8.34 -1.32 -3.60
N SER A 88 9.39 -1.06 -2.81
CA SER A 88 10.77 -1.06 -3.30
C SER A 88 11.21 -2.44 -3.82
N ARG A 89 10.77 -3.53 -3.19
CA ARG A 89 11.02 -4.89 -3.69
C ARG A 89 10.35 -5.14 -5.03
N ILE A 90 9.12 -4.67 -5.21
CA ILE A 90 8.40 -4.76 -6.48
C ILE A 90 9.07 -3.88 -7.53
N GLU A 91 9.50 -2.66 -7.17
CA GLU A 91 10.20 -1.76 -8.08
C GLU A 91 11.45 -2.41 -8.66
N ILE A 92 12.29 -3.02 -7.83
CA ILE A 92 13.49 -3.75 -8.28
C ILE A 92 13.10 -4.88 -9.26
N ALA A 93 12.04 -5.61 -8.95
CA ALA A 93 11.54 -6.68 -9.82
C ALA A 93 11.03 -6.12 -11.16
N VAL A 94 10.28 -5.02 -11.16
CA VAL A 94 9.80 -4.34 -12.38
C VAL A 94 10.97 -3.84 -13.22
N GLN A 95 11.99 -3.23 -12.62
CA GLN A 95 13.18 -2.77 -13.35
C GLN A 95 13.96 -3.94 -13.96
N THR A 96 14.09 -5.04 -13.22
CA THR A 96 14.70 -6.27 -13.73
C THR A 96 13.92 -6.82 -14.93
N TYR A 97 12.60 -6.86 -14.83
CA TYR A 97 11.71 -7.29 -15.92
C TYR A 97 11.88 -6.41 -17.16
N ARG A 98 11.89 -5.08 -17.00
CA ARG A 98 12.08 -4.12 -18.10
C ARG A 98 13.37 -4.35 -18.85
N THR A 99 14.49 -4.53 -18.13
CA THR A 99 15.80 -4.78 -18.77
C THR A 99 15.82 -6.07 -19.60
N GLN A 100 15.05 -7.08 -19.21
CA GLN A 100 14.95 -8.36 -19.91
C GLN A 100 13.94 -8.34 -21.08
N ASN A 101 12.97 -7.39 -21.06
CA ASN A 101 11.85 -7.36 -22.01
C ASN A 101 11.77 -6.08 -22.85
N GLY A 102 12.92 -5.46 -23.16
CA GLY A 102 12.99 -4.30 -24.06
C GLY A 102 12.25 -3.07 -23.54
N ASP A 103 12.41 -2.78 -22.26
CA ASP A 103 11.82 -1.65 -21.53
C ASP A 103 10.28 -1.71 -21.36
N ARG A 104 9.68 -2.87 -21.63
CA ARG A 104 8.24 -3.10 -21.43
C ARG A 104 7.92 -3.29 -19.94
N LEU A 105 6.87 -2.64 -19.47
CA LEU A 105 6.32 -2.92 -18.13
C LEU A 105 5.59 -4.26 -18.07
N PRO A 106 5.62 -4.98 -16.93
CA PRO A 106 4.75 -6.12 -16.73
C PRO A 106 3.28 -5.67 -16.71
N THR A 107 2.38 -6.53 -17.15
CA THR A 107 0.94 -6.24 -17.13
C THR A 107 0.32 -6.48 -15.75
N SER A 108 0.98 -7.29 -14.92
CA SER A 108 0.58 -7.60 -13.55
C SER A 108 1.77 -8.10 -12.73
N LEU A 109 1.64 -8.14 -11.40
CA LEU A 109 2.65 -8.76 -10.53
C LEU A 109 2.78 -10.27 -10.76
N ALA A 110 1.71 -10.93 -11.20
CA ALA A 110 1.74 -12.36 -11.55
C ALA A 110 2.72 -12.64 -12.70
N GLU A 111 2.92 -11.69 -13.62
CA GLU A 111 3.89 -11.82 -14.71
C GLU A 111 5.34 -11.81 -14.18
N LEU A 112 5.62 -11.05 -13.13
CA LEU A 112 6.92 -11.06 -12.44
C LEU A 112 7.17 -12.40 -11.74
N SER A 113 6.13 -13.00 -11.17
CA SER A 113 6.25 -14.30 -10.51
C SER A 113 6.43 -15.43 -11.51
N SER A 114 5.69 -15.42 -12.62
CA SER A 114 5.80 -16.45 -13.67
C SER A 114 7.12 -16.38 -14.42
N SER A 115 7.75 -15.21 -14.50
CA SER A 115 9.10 -15.04 -15.07
C SER A 115 10.23 -15.42 -14.09
N GLY A 116 9.91 -15.78 -12.84
CA GLY A 116 10.89 -16.14 -11.81
C GLY A 116 11.64 -14.94 -11.22
N ILE A 117 11.29 -13.72 -11.59
CA ILE A 117 11.94 -12.50 -11.08
C ILE A 117 11.47 -12.20 -9.66
N LEU A 118 10.22 -12.48 -9.35
CA LEU A 118 9.64 -12.31 -8.02
C LEU A 118 9.21 -13.68 -7.48
N THR A 119 9.93 -14.17 -6.48
CA THR A 119 9.66 -15.50 -5.91
C THR A 119 8.36 -15.52 -5.11
N GLU A 120 8.06 -14.42 -4.42
CA GLU A 120 6.87 -14.25 -3.61
C GLU A 120 6.38 -12.79 -3.73
N SER A 121 5.08 -12.59 -3.95
CA SER A 121 4.50 -11.25 -3.99
C SER A 121 4.57 -10.61 -2.60
N PRO A 122 5.24 -9.44 -2.47
CA PRO A 122 5.29 -8.74 -1.20
C PRO A 122 3.88 -8.34 -0.74
N LYS A 123 3.63 -8.54 0.55
CA LYS A 123 2.36 -8.21 1.18
C LYS A 123 2.45 -6.92 1.98
N ASP A 124 1.32 -6.27 2.11
CA ASP A 124 1.14 -5.13 2.97
C ASP A 124 1.04 -5.54 4.46
N PRO A 125 1.00 -4.58 5.40
CA PRO A 125 0.86 -4.84 6.82
C PRO A 125 -0.37 -5.66 7.23
N TRP A 126 -1.38 -5.75 6.39
CA TRP A 126 -2.62 -6.48 6.62
C TRP A 126 -2.66 -7.84 5.89
N GLY A 127 -1.54 -8.25 5.26
CA GLY A 127 -1.39 -9.53 4.59
C GLY A 127 -1.96 -9.58 3.17
N ARG A 128 -2.30 -8.44 2.58
CA ARG A 128 -2.78 -8.33 1.21
C ARG A 128 -1.64 -8.05 0.25
N GLU A 129 -1.82 -8.37 -1.01
CA GLU A 129 -0.86 -8.01 -2.06
C GLU A 129 -0.88 -6.49 -2.29
N ILE A 130 0.29 -5.93 -2.59
CA ILE A 130 0.42 -4.55 -3.06
C ILE A 130 -0.26 -4.43 -4.42
N ALA A 131 -1.15 -3.46 -4.56
CA ALA A 131 -1.79 -3.17 -5.82
C ALA A 131 -0.77 -2.57 -6.81
N TYR A 132 -0.76 -3.10 -8.02
CA TYR A 132 0.07 -2.64 -9.13
C TYR A 132 -0.82 -2.16 -10.26
N ILE A 133 -0.71 -0.90 -10.64
CA ILE A 133 -1.48 -0.30 -11.73
C ILE A 133 -0.52 0.29 -12.76
N PRO A 134 -0.32 -0.37 -13.91
CA PRO A 134 0.42 0.22 -15.01
C PRO A 134 -0.41 1.33 -15.67
N SER A 135 0.26 2.40 -16.11
CA SER A 135 -0.38 3.45 -16.89
C SER A 135 -0.80 2.96 -18.27
N PRO A 136 -1.84 3.56 -18.88
CA PRO A 136 -2.30 3.17 -20.21
C PRO A 136 -1.24 3.31 -21.31
N ASP A 137 -0.28 4.22 -21.15
CA ASP A 137 0.84 4.43 -22.07
C ASP A 137 1.98 3.41 -21.91
N GLY A 138 1.91 2.55 -20.89
CA GLY A 138 2.91 1.53 -20.59
C GLY A 138 4.25 2.08 -20.12
N LYS A 139 4.34 3.35 -19.71
CA LYS A 139 5.61 3.99 -19.32
C LYS A 139 5.80 4.09 -17.83
N THR A 140 4.71 4.24 -17.09
CA THR A 140 4.69 4.46 -15.65
C THR A 140 3.77 3.47 -14.94
N TYR A 141 3.84 3.39 -13.64
CA TYR A 141 2.98 2.56 -12.82
C TYR A 141 2.86 3.14 -11.42
N SER A 142 1.84 2.71 -10.69
CA SER A 142 1.63 3.04 -9.29
C SER A 142 1.57 1.76 -8.45
N LEU A 143 2.14 1.84 -7.25
CA LEU A 143 2.09 0.81 -6.23
C LEU A 143 1.45 1.37 -4.97
N PHE A 144 0.45 0.72 -4.43
CA PHE A 144 -0.19 1.13 -3.18
C PHE A 144 -0.76 -0.06 -2.42
N SER A 145 -0.88 0.08 -1.12
CA SER A 145 -1.68 -0.82 -0.29
C SER A 145 -3.09 -0.27 -0.19
N VAL A 146 -4.07 -1.14 -0.26
CA VAL A 146 -5.49 -0.83 -0.08
C VAL A 146 -5.89 -0.67 1.40
N GLY A 147 -4.93 -0.48 2.28
CA GLY A 147 -5.16 -0.19 3.67
C GLY A 147 -5.86 -1.29 4.48
N PRO A 148 -6.26 -0.99 5.72
CA PRO A 148 -6.93 -1.95 6.59
C PRO A 148 -8.34 -2.33 6.14
N ASP A 149 -9.07 -1.48 5.44
CA ASP A 149 -10.42 -1.78 4.96
C ASP A 149 -10.44 -2.71 3.73
N GLY A 150 -9.33 -2.77 2.98
CA GLY A 150 -9.17 -3.60 1.79
C GLY A 150 -9.91 -3.09 0.56
N ALA A 151 -10.40 -1.87 0.61
CA ALA A 151 -11.09 -1.21 -0.49
C ALA A 151 -10.15 -0.20 -1.18
N PRO A 152 -9.93 -0.29 -2.49
CA PRO A 152 -9.08 0.67 -3.19
C PRO A 152 -9.76 2.04 -3.31
N ARG A 153 -8.95 3.10 -3.33
CA ARG A 153 -9.36 4.51 -3.45
C ARG A 153 -10.11 5.04 -2.22
N THR A 154 -9.67 4.62 -1.05
CA THR A 154 -10.13 5.14 0.24
C THR A 154 -9.04 5.96 0.91
N SER A 155 -9.36 6.66 1.98
CA SER A 155 -8.43 7.56 2.68
C SER A 155 -7.35 6.82 3.47
N ASP A 156 -7.46 5.52 3.63
CA ASP A 156 -6.50 4.66 4.32
C ASP A 156 -5.54 3.93 3.37
N ASP A 157 -5.66 4.17 2.05
CA ASP A 157 -4.70 3.71 1.06
C ASP A 157 -3.31 4.31 1.33
N ILE A 158 -2.28 3.48 1.26
CA ILE A 158 -0.89 3.91 1.45
C ILE A 158 -0.13 3.77 0.14
N VAL A 159 0.32 4.89 -0.42
CA VAL A 159 1.14 4.89 -1.63
C VAL A 159 2.53 4.36 -1.31
N ALA A 160 2.91 3.26 -1.94
CA ALA A 160 4.26 2.68 -1.83
C ALA A 160 5.24 3.33 -2.80
N LEU A 161 4.83 3.51 -4.05
CA LEU A 161 5.61 4.14 -5.11
C LEU A 161 4.69 4.71 -6.19
N GLN A 162 5.07 5.86 -6.70
CA GLN A 162 4.45 6.47 -7.87
C GLN A 162 5.54 6.89 -8.85
N SER A 163 5.65 6.18 -9.97
CA SER A 163 6.71 6.39 -10.94
C SER A 163 6.35 7.40 -12.05
N GLY A 164 5.18 8.04 -11.96
CA GLY A 164 4.67 9.03 -12.91
C GLY A 164 4.04 10.25 -12.24
N PRO A 165 3.50 11.20 -13.02
CA PRO A 165 2.70 12.28 -12.46
C PRO A 165 1.59 11.66 -11.60
N SER A 166 1.28 12.29 -10.47
CA SER A 166 0.24 11.82 -9.56
C SER A 166 -1.01 11.50 -10.39
N LEU A 167 -1.46 10.27 -10.31
CA LEU A 167 -2.84 9.96 -10.64
C LEU A 167 -3.63 10.70 -9.54
N ASP A 168 -4.01 11.94 -9.83
CA ASP A 168 -4.89 12.67 -8.94
C ASP A 168 -6.08 11.77 -8.70
N VAL A 169 -6.27 11.37 -7.44
CA VAL A 169 -7.40 10.52 -7.02
C VAL A 169 -8.74 11.15 -7.45
N GLU A 170 -8.74 12.45 -7.69
CA GLU A 170 -9.84 13.22 -8.26
C GLU A 170 -10.17 12.91 -9.73
N THR A 171 -9.18 12.49 -10.55
CA THR A 171 -9.43 12.25 -11.98
C THR A 171 -9.85 10.81 -12.27
N ALA A 172 -9.66 9.89 -11.32
CA ALA A 172 -10.12 8.51 -11.46
C ALA A 172 -11.49 8.25 -10.80
N ALA A 173 -11.99 9.17 -9.98
CA ALA A 173 -13.43 9.32 -9.82
C ALA A 173 -13.93 9.86 -11.17
N GLY A 174 -14.07 8.94 -12.13
CA GLY A 174 -14.72 9.26 -13.39
C GLY A 174 -15.95 10.05 -13.03
N SER A 175 -16.11 11.20 -13.67
CA SER A 175 -17.35 11.95 -13.69
C SER A 175 -18.46 11.04 -14.28
N GLU A 176 -18.84 10.01 -13.57
CA GLU A 176 -20.20 9.57 -13.60
C GLU A 176 -20.96 10.68 -12.90
N GLU A 177 -21.27 11.72 -13.68
CA GLU A 177 -22.38 12.59 -13.32
C GLU A 177 -23.49 11.63 -12.84
N PRO A 178 -24.00 11.82 -11.61
CA PRO A 178 -25.09 10.98 -11.13
C PRO A 178 -26.13 10.95 -12.23
N PRO A 179 -26.69 9.78 -12.60
CA PRO A 179 -27.57 9.65 -13.73
C PRO A 179 -28.57 10.77 -13.65
N MET A 180 -28.64 11.62 -14.72
CA MET A 180 -29.45 12.84 -14.72
C MET A 180 -30.81 12.51 -14.16
N PRO A 181 -31.28 13.19 -13.11
CA PRO A 181 -32.52 12.85 -12.47
C PRO A 181 -33.61 12.84 -13.56
N TRP A 182 -34.48 11.84 -13.56
CA TRP A 182 -35.48 11.55 -14.58
C TRP A 182 -36.27 12.78 -15.09
N TRP A 183 -36.43 13.80 -14.26
CA TRP A 183 -37.08 15.07 -14.63
C TRP A 183 -36.20 15.93 -15.57
N LYS A 184 -34.87 15.89 -15.51
CA LYS A 184 -33.97 16.56 -16.47
C LYS A 184 -33.99 15.88 -17.84
N VAL A 185 -34.08 14.55 -17.86
CA VAL A 185 -34.25 13.79 -19.12
C VAL A 185 -35.57 14.18 -19.80
N TRP A 186 -36.62 14.46 -19.00
CA TRP A 186 -37.92 14.92 -19.50
C TRP A 186 -37.85 16.35 -20.06
N LEU A 187 -37.16 17.26 -19.43
CA LEU A 187 -37.00 18.63 -19.93
C LEU A 187 -36.26 18.70 -21.27
N VAL A 188 -35.22 17.88 -21.47
CA VAL A 188 -34.50 17.81 -22.76
C VAL A 188 -35.43 17.28 -23.87
N LYS A 189 -36.29 16.31 -23.58
CA LYS A 189 -37.28 15.80 -24.54
C LYS A 189 -38.36 16.83 -24.88
N ILE A 190 -38.81 17.58 -23.89
CA ILE A 190 -39.82 18.66 -24.13
C ILE A 190 -39.22 19.80 -24.98
N TRP A 191 -37.94 20.16 -24.73
CA TRP A 191 -37.25 21.20 -25.51
C TRP A 191 -37.04 20.79 -26.98
N SER A 192 -36.68 19.54 -27.23
CA SER A 192 -36.54 19.02 -28.61
C SER A 192 -37.88 18.98 -29.34
N TRP A 193 -38.99 18.74 -28.62
CA TRP A 193 -40.34 18.73 -29.20
C TRP A 193 -40.83 20.12 -29.52
N LEU A 194 -40.56 21.12 -28.69
CA LEU A 194 -40.92 22.51 -28.91
C LEU A 194 -40.15 23.18 -30.08
N THR A 195 -38.91 22.73 -30.35
CA THR A 195 -38.14 23.24 -31.48
C THR A 195 -38.49 22.61 -32.80
N PHE A 196 -39.09 21.41 -32.78
CA PHE A 196 -39.57 20.74 -34.01
C PHE A 196 -40.87 21.36 -34.56
N TRP A 197 -41.71 21.96 -33.70
CA TRP A 197 -42.99 22.56 -34.10
C TRP A 197 -42.89 24.04 -34.54
N ARG A 198 -41.67 24.60 -34.56
CA ARG A 198 -41.44 26.01 -34.90
C ARG A 198 -40.79 26.21 -36.29
N ARG A 199 -40.88 25.20 -37.16
CA ARG A 199 -40.51 25.30 -38.57
C ARG A 199 -41.70 25.01 -39.46
#